data_e56566246b1b2c9fde673cbea5ad7b65
#
_entry.id   e56566246b1b2c9fde673cbea5ad7b65
#
_cell.length_a   1.000
_cell.length_b   1.000
_cell.length_c   1.000
_cell.angle_alpha   90.00
_cell.angle_beta   90.00
_cell.angle_gamma   90.00
#
_symmetry.space_group_name_H-M   'P 1'
#
loop_
_entity.id
_entity.type
_entity.pdbx_description
1 polymer ?
#
loop_
_entity_poly.entity_id
_entity_poly.type
_entity_poly.pdbx_seq_one_letter_code
_entity_poly.pdbx_strand_id
1 'polypeptide(L)'
;MEDQVDEQVIEKKKDKNRLMMLIILVLVVGVISGAAGTFIGNHFFGKVQGSQTTKEVEQKYNDNEISVPLEEFLINLAKSDNGETPYIKIEMSLLTANKKNAETAKASQDLVRDSVINLLRQKQANSILNEEDGVNKLKESLKKQINEDYGSELAREVFITNLVIQ
;
A
#
# COMPACT_ATOMS: atom_id res chain seq x y z
N MET A 1 -30.69 82.97 1.83
CA MET A 1 -29.41 82.24 1.98
C MET A 1 -29.55 80.94 2.78
N GLU A 2 -30.71 80.60 3.35
CA GLU A 2 -30.97 79.42 4.10
C GLU A 2 -31.39 78.21 3.23
N ASP A 3 -32.09 78.42 2.12
CA ASP A 3 -32.59 77.28 1.28
C ASP A 3 -31.52 76.49 0.51
N GLN A 4 -30.34 77.07 0.23
CA GLN A 4 -29.27 76.35 -0.50
C GLN A 4 -28.43 75.39 0.38
N VAL A 5 -28.45 75.54 1.69
CA VAL A 5 -27.66 74.73 2.64
C VAL A 5 -28.38 73.38 2.95
N ASP A 6 -29.69 73.44 2.96
CA ASP A 6 -30.48 72.22 3.25
C ASP A 6 -30.50 71.21 2.10
N GLU A 7 -30.50 71.71 0.83
CA GLU A 7 -30.50 70.89 -0.36
C GLU A 7 -29.19 70.09 -0.51
N GLN A 8 -28.04 70.66 -0.24
CA GLN A 8 -26.73 70.03 -0.29
C GLN A 8 -26.54 68.98 0.83
N VAL A 9 -27.12 69.17 1.99
CA VAL A 9 -27.05 68.19 3.12
C VAL A 9 -27.94 67.04 2.83
N ILE A 10 -29.08 67.21 2.17
CA ILE A 10 -30.01 66.11 1.81
C ILE A 10 -29.43 65.23 0.69
N GLU A 11 -28.78 65.86 -0.32
CA GLU A 11 -28.13 65.12 -1.42
C GLU A 11 -26.94 64.30 -0.92
N LYS A 12 -26.10 64.87 -0.08
CA LYS A 12 -24.95 64.19 0.49
C LYS A 12 -25.34 63.02 1.43
N LYS A 13 -26.50 63.12 2.09
CA LYS A 13 -27.06 62.08 2.94
C LYS A 13 -27.69 60.98 2.09
N LYS A 14 -28.28 61.30 0.95
CA LYS A 14 -28.89 60.37 0.01
C LYS A 14 -27.84 59.51 -0.71
N ASP A 15 -26.71 60.12 -1.09
CA ASP A 15 -25.60 59.41 -1.73
C ASP A 15 -24.85 58.48 -0.72
N LYS A 16 -24.70 58.90 0.52
CA LYS A 16 -24.12 58.10 1.56
C LYS A 16 -24.97 56.85 1.85
N ASN A 17 -26.30 57.00 1.86
CA ASN A 17 -27.23 55.89 2.06
C ASN A 17 -27.24 54.93 0.85
N ARG A 18 -27.13 55.47 -0.38
CA ARG A 18 -26.99 54.64 -1.59
C ARG A 18 -25.68 53.88 -1.61
N LEU A 19 -24.57 54.53 -1.26
CA LEU A 19 -23.27 53.90 -1.15
C LEU A 19 -23.27 52.77 -0.09
N MET A 20 -23.87 53.08 1.08
CA MET A 20 -23.99 52.10 2.16
C MET A 20 -24.89 50.89 1.76
N MET A 21 -25.97 51.14 1.02
CA MET A 21 -26.84 50.10 0.50
C MET A 21 -26.16 49.24 -0.57
N LEU A 22 -25.30 49.83 -1.42
CA LEU A 22 -24.48 49.12 -2.39
C LEU A 22 -23.43 48.22 -1.71
N ILE A 23 -22.77 48.70 -0.66
CA ILE A 23 -21.80 47.91 0.11
C ILE A 23 -22.48 46.70 0.77
N ILE A 24 -23.65 46.88 1.36
CA ILE A 24 -24.42 45.79 1.96
C ILE A 24 -24.86 44.80 0.90
N LEU A 25 -25.30 45.25 -0.28
CA LEU A 25 -25.69 44.37 -1.37
C LEU A 25 -24.52 43.55 -1.88
N VAL A 26 -23.32 44.09 -2.03
CA VAL A 26 -22.09 43.37 -2.43
C VAL A 26 -21.70 42.35 -1.38
N LEU A 27 -21.79 42.67 -0.08
CA LEU A 27 -21.52 41.74 1.00
C LEU A 27 -22.51 40.56 1.02
N VAL A 28 -23.80 40.82 0.80
CA VAL A 28 -24.84 39.79 0.76
C VAL A 28 -24.63 38.83 -0.43
N VAL A 29 -24.31 39.38 -1.62
CA VAL A 29 -24.00 38.62 -2.81
C VAL A 29 -22.73 37.78 -2.61
N GLY A 30 -21.70 38.34 -1.94
CA GLY A 30 -20.46 37.62 -1.62
C GLY A 30 -20.68 36.41 -0.69
N VAL A 31 -21.55 36.54 0.30
CA VAL A 31 -21.88 35.43 1.22
C VAL A 31 -22.71 34.33 0.54
N ILE A 32 -23.67 34.74 -0.31
CA ILE A 32 -24.51 33.76 -1.05
C ILE A 32 -23.68 32.99 -2.08
N SER A 33 -22.76 33.68 -2.80
CA SER A 33 -21.88 33.00 -3.76
C SER A 33 -20.84 32.10 -3.11
N GLY A 34 -20.37 32.42 -1.90
CA GLY A 34 -19.48 31.56 -1.12
C GLY A 34 -20.17 30.27 -0.64
N ALA A 35 -21.40 30.37 -0.15
CA ALA A 35 -22.16 29.22 0.33
C ALA A 35 -22.68 28.33 -0.83
N ALA A 36 -23.07 28.92 -1.96
CA ALA A 36 -23.50 28.16 -3.16
C ALA A 36 -22.29 27.53 -3.89
N GLY A 37 -21.12 28.18 -3.88
CA GLY A 37 -19.91 27.66 -4.50
C GLY A 37 -19.41 26.36 -3.84
N THR A 38 -19.52 26.22 -2.53
CA THR A 38 -19.17 24.97 -1.82
C THR A 38 -20.16 23.86 -2.05
N PHE A 39 -21.46 24.18 -2.25
CA PHE A 39 -22.50 23.14 -2.47
C PHE A 39 -22.49 22.61 -3.92
N ILE A 40 -22.24 23.50 -4.91
CA ILE A 40 -22.16 23.12 -6.33
C ILE A 40 -20.81 22.45 -6.64
N GLY A 41 -19.72 22.91 -6.01
CA GLY A 41 -18.40 22.29 -6.11
C GLY A 41 -18.39 20.84 -5.68
N ASN A 42 -19.07 20.49 -4.58
CA ASN A 42 -19.17 19.12 -4.08
C ASN A 42 -20.06 18.20 -4.94
N HIS A 43 -21.04 18.73 -5.64
CA HIS A 43 -21.97 17.90 -6.44
C HIS A 43 -21.55 17.76 -7.91
N PHE A 44 -20.88 18.73 -8.49
CA PHE A 44 -20.53 18.73 -9.93
C PHE A 44 -19.05 18.40 -10.21
N PHE A 45 -18.12 18.76 -9.30
CA PHE A 45 -16.70 18.40 -9.37
C PHE A 45 -16.29 17.23 -8.47
N GLY A 46 -17.25 16.56 -7.86
CA GLY A 46 -17.02 15.43 -6.95
C GLY A 46 -16.39 14.17 -7.57
N LYS A 47 -15.77 14.27 -8.75
CA LYS A 47 -14.97 13.20 -9.38
C LYS A 47 -13.59 13.63 -9.87
N VAL A 48 -13.14 14.83 -9.53
CA VAL A 48 -11.72 15.17 -9.61
C VAL A 48 -11.26 15.42 -8.18
N GLN A 49 -11.36 14.38 -7.39
CA GLN A 49 -10.70 14.26 -6.13
C GLN A 49 -9.23 13.96 -6.44
N GLY A 50 -8.45 15.00 -6.56
CA GLY A 50 -7.10 14.99 -6.04
C GLY A 50 -7.19 14.86 -4.51
N SER A 51 -7.83 13.81 -4.02
CA SER A 51 -7.48 13.24 -2.74
C SER A 51 -6.05 12.76 -2.91
N GLN A 52 -5.11 13.56 -2.45
CA GLN A 52 -4.07 12.96 -1.66
C GLN A 52 -4.77 12.34 -0.43
N THR A 53 -5.52 11.26 -0.68
CA THR A 53 -5.52 10.18 0.27
C THR A 53 -4.03 9.79 0.26
N THR A 54 -3.26 10.29 1.21
CA THR A 54 -2.27 9.46 1.83
C THR A 54 -3.09 8.21 2.16
N LYS A 55 -3.11 7.21 1.26
CA LYS A 55 -3.32 5.84 1.65
C LYS A 55 -2.27 5.73 2.74
N GLU A 56 -2.70 5.78 3.97
CA GLU A 56 -1.98 5.16 5.05
C GLU A 56 -1.65 3.80 4.43
N VAL A 57 -0.40 3.66 4.00
CA VAL A 57 0.11 2.38 3.53
C VAL A 57 -0.08 1.55 4.77
N GLU A 58 -1.18 0.77 4.81
CA GLU A 58 -1.40 -0.19 5.87
C GLU A 58 -0.07 -0.90 5.98
N GLN A 59 0.59 -0.68 7.10
CA GLN A 59 1.93 -1.19 7.30
C GLN A 59 1.75 -2.71 7.29
N LYS A 60 2.02 -3.31 6.13
CA LYS A 60 1.80 -4.75 5.89
C LYS A 60 2.55 -5.59 6.94
N TYR A 61 3.58 -4.99 7.52
CA TYR A 61 4.46 -5.58 8.51
C TYR A 61 4.42 -4.76 9.81
N ASN A 62 4.44 -5.42 10.96
CA ASN A 62 4.46 -4.76 12.25
C ASN A 62 5.86 -4.80 12.91
N ASP A 63 6.11 -3.90 13.85
CA ASP A 63 7.41 -3.72 14.48
C ASP A 63 7.92 -4.94 15.29
N ASN A 64 7.04 -5.89 15.61
CA ASN A 64 7.41 -7.12 16.34
C ASN A 64 7.88 -8.24 15.41
N GLU A 65 7.67 -8.10 14.10
CA GLU A 65 8.05 -9.10 13.11
C GLU A 65 9.55 -9.09 12.88
N ILE A 66 10.12 -10.28 12.76
CA ILE A 66 11.57 -10.46 12.61
C ILE A 66 11.83 -11.33 11.39
N SER A 67 12.66 -10.81 10.50
CA SER A 67 13.19 -11.59 9.37
C SER A 67 14.37 -12.45 9.81
N VAL A 68 14.29 -13.75 9.53
CA VAL A 68 15.33 -14.73 9.79
C VAL A 68 15.92 -15.20 8.46
N PRO A 69 17.16 -14.82 8.12
CA PRO A 69 17.79 -15.27 6.90
C PRO A 69 18.11 -16.78 6.99
N LEU A 70 17.95 -17.46 5.86
CA LEU A 70 18.37 -18.84 5.68
C LEU A 70 19.66 -18.86 4.86
N GLU A 71 20.48 -19.88 5.05
CA GLU A 71 21.62 -20.14 4.16
C GLU A 71 21.14 -20.44 2.73
N GLU A 72 21.99 -20.14 1.77
CA GLU A 72 21.74 -20.41 0.35
C GLU A 72 21.39 -21.88 0.11
N PHE A 73 20.50 -22.11 -0.85
CA PHE A 73 20.16 -23.44 -1.34
C PHE A 73 20.63 -23.58 -2.79
N LEU A 74 21.22 -24.74 -3.09
CA LEU A 74 21.52 -25.20 -4.45
C LEU A 74 20.91 -26.59 -4.61
N ILE A 75 19.82 -26.69 -5.37
CA ILE A 75 18.96 -27.88 -5.39
C ILE A 75 18.60 -28.22 -6.84
N ASN A 76 18.66 -29.51 -7.19
CA ASN A 76 18.09 -30.00 -8.44
C ASN A 76 16.55 -29.97 -8.37
N LEU A 77 15.93 -29.33 -9.34
CA LEU A 77 14.48 -29.33 -9.53
C LEU A 77 13.99 -30.67 -10.14
N ALA A 78 12.69 -30.83 -10.27
CA ALA A 78 12.11 -31.94 -11.00
C ALA A 78 12.53 -31.89 -12.47
N LYS A 79 12.60 -33.05 -13.10
CA LYS A 79 12.91 -33.15 -14.54
C LYS A 79 11.94 -32.33 -15.36
N SER A 80 12.49 -31.60 -16.32
CA SER A 80 11.72 -30.93 -17.36
C SER A 80 11.19 -31.92 -18.38
N ASP A 81 10.20 -31.52 -19.17
CA ASP A 81 9.59 -32.38 -20.20
C ASP A 81 10.58 -32.81 -21.29
N ASN A 82 11.66 -32.05 -21.51
CA ASN A 82 12.76 -32.39 -22.40
C ASN A 82 13.79 -33.39 -21.78
N GLY A 83 13.56 -33.83 -20.53
CA GLY A 83 14.41 -34.79 -19.83
C GLY A 83 15.60 -34.18 -19.08
N GLU A 84 15.81 -32.88 -19.15
CA GLU A 84 16.85 -32.18 -18.40
C GLU A 84 16.47 -32.03 -16.93
N THR A 85 17.47 -31.99 -16.06
CA THR A 85 17.29 -31.74 -14.62
C THR A 85 17.91 -30.40 -14.27
N PRO A 86 17.14 -29.32 -14.33
CA PRO A 86 17.64 -28.00 -13.97
C PRO A 86 17.92 -27.90 -12.48
N TYR A 87 18.78 -26.97 -12.08
CA TYR A 87 19.00 -26.65 -10.68
C TYR A 87 18.60 -25.22 -10.37
N ILE A 88 18.15 -25.01 -9.14
CA ILE A 88 17.84 -23.69 -8.59
C ILE A 88 18.88 -23.32 -7.54
N LYS A 89 19.41 -22.11 -7.67
CA LYS A 89 20.13 -21.41 -6.64
C LYS A 89 19.20 -20.36 -6.06
N ILE A 90 18.92 -20.42 -4.75
CA ILE A 90 17.97 -19.52 -4.12
C ILE A 90 18.44 -19.09 -2.74
N GLU A 91 18.32 -17.78 -2.47
CA GLU A 91 18.49 -17.19 -1.16
C GLU A 91 17.15 -16.65 -0.67
N MET A 92 16.85 -16.87 0.60
CA MET A 92 15.57 -16.49 1.17
C MET A 92 15.66 -16.19 2.65
N SER A 93 14.63 -15.51 3.17
CA SER A 93 14.42 -15.32 4.60
C SER A 93 12.98 -15.59 4.99
N LEU A 94 12.77 -15.99 6.24
CA LEU A 94 11.47 -16.17 6.84
C LEU A 94 11.08 -14.94 7.63
N LEU A 95 9.93 -14.36 7.36
CA LEU A 95 9.31 -13.39 8.26
C LEU A 95 8.56 -14.15 9.35
N THR A 96 8.88 -13.87 10.59
CA THR A 96 8.26 -14.47 11.77
C THR A 96 7.44 -13.43 12.53
N ALA A 97 6.36 -13.86 13.19
CA ALA A 97 5.42 -12.96 13.84
C ALA A 97 6.00 -12.21 15.06
N ASN A 98 7.06 -12.75 15.66
CA ASN A 98 7.66 -12.19 16.86
C ASN A 98 9.04 -12.80 17.15
N LYS A 99 9.73 -12.27 18.17
CA LYS A 99 11.05 -12.72 18.60
C LYS A 99 11.09 -14.21 18.98
N LYS A 100 10.06 -14.72 19.65
CA LYS A 100 10.00 -16.14 20.04
C LYS A 100 9.99 -17.04 18.81
N ASN A 101 9.17 -16.70 17.81
CA ASN A 101 9.11 -17.46 16.56
C ASN A 101 10.43 -17.36 15.78
N ALA A 102 11.11 -16.21 15.82
CA ALA A 102 12.43 -16.07 15.21
C ALA A 102 13.51 -16.94 15.87
N GLU A 103 13.52 -17.01 17.19
CA GLU A 103 14.41 -17.90 17.93
C GLU A 103 14.10 -19.37 17.65
N THR A 104 12.81 -19.71 17.57
CA THR A 104 12.35 -21.05 17.19
C THR A 104 12.77 -21.43 15.76
N ALA A 105 12.59 -20.53 14.78
CA ALA A 105 12.99 -20.77 13.40
C ALA A 105 14.51 -21.02 13.29
N LYS A 106 15.32 -20.28 14.04
CA LYS A 106 16.78 -20.53 14.14
C LYS A 106 17.12 -21.86 14.78
N ALA A 107 16.41 -22.25 15.84
CA ALA A 107 16.64 -23.52 16.52
C ALA A 107 16.17 -24.72 15.70
N SER A 108 15.17 -24.54 14.81
CA SER A 108 14.62 -25.56 13.93
C SER A 108 15.10 -25.44 12.48
N GLN A 109 16.30 -24.88 12.28
CA GLN A 109 16.81 -24.57 10.94
C GLN A 109 16.92 -25.82 10.05
N ASP A 110 17.27 -26.97 10.62
CA ASP A 110 17.39 -28.22 9.87
C ASP A 110 16.03 -28.68 9.32
N LEU A 111 14.96 -28.57 10.12
CA LEU A 111 13.60 -28.85 9.66
C LEU A 111 13.18 -27.90 8.53
N VAL A 112 13.41 -26.61 8.72
CA VAL A 112 13.10 -25.60 7.70
C VAL A 112 13.83 -25.90 6.40
N ARG A 113 15.13 -26.28 6.48
CA ARG A 113 15.93 -26.61 5.30
C ARG A 113 15.40 -27.86 4.61
N ASP A 114 15.04 -28.90 5.36
CA ASP A 114 14.47 -30.13 4.80
C ASP A 114 13.14 -29.86 4.09
N SER A 115 12.26 -29.08 4.69
CA SER A 115 10.98 -28.66 4.08
C SER A 115 11.19 -27.94 2.74
N VAL A 116 12.14 -27.00 2.68
CA VAL A 116 12.49 -26.27 1.46
C VAL A 116 13.04 -27.21 0.39
N ILE A 117 13.96 -28.09 0.75
CA ILE A 117 14.56 -29.05 -0.17
C ILE A 117 13.49 -29.98 -0.76
N ASN A 118 12.63 -30.54 0.09
CA ASN A 118 11.58 -31.47 -0.31
C ASN A 118 10.58 -30.80 -1.26
N LEU A 119 10.19 -29.56 -1.00
CA LEU A 119 9.31 -28.82 -1.89
C LEU A 119 9.98 -28.52 -3.23
N LEU A 120 11.19 -27.96 -3.24
CA LEU A 120 11.86 -27.53 -4.46
C LEU A 120 12.16 -28.71 -5.40
N ARG A 121 12.52 -29.88 -4.88
CA ARG A 121 12.74 -31.08 -5.69
C ARG A 121 11.51 -31.58 -6.44
N GLN A 122 10.31 -31.16 -6.05
CA GLN A 122 9.06 -31.49 -6.71
C GLN A 122 8.61 -30.43 -7.72
N LYS A 123 9.26 -29.26 -7.76
CA LYS A 123 8.90 -28.15 -8.65
C LYS A 123 9.63 -28.25 -9.98
N GLN A 124 8.93 -28.01 -11.07
CA GLN A 124 9.54 -27.83 -12.41
C GLN A 124 9.97 -26.37 -12.57
N ALA A 125 11.06 -26.14 -13.31
CA ALA A 125 11.56 -24.81 -13.63
C ALA A 125 10.50 -23.92 -14.30
N ASN A 126 9.75 -24.49 -15.24
CA ASN A 126 8.70 -23.77 -15.97
C ASN A 126 7.60 -23.23 -15.06
N SER A 127 7.23 -23.92 -13.99
CA SER A 127 6.22 -23.46 -13.04
C SER A 127 6.67 -22.24 -12.22
N ILE A 128 7.97 -22.02 -12.13
CA ILE A 128 8.54 -20.87 -11.40
C ILE A 128 8.78 -19.70 -12.35
N LEU A 129 9.30 -19.98 -13.56
CA LEU A 129 9.77 -18.93 -14.48
C LEU A 129 8.69 -18.44 -15.45
N ASN A 130 7.84 -19.34 -15.95
CA ASN A 130 6.97 -19.06 -17.10
C ASN A 130 5.49 -18.94 -16.74
N GLU A 131 5.08 -19.38 -15.54
CA GLU A 131 3.71 -19.16 -15.08
C GLU A 131 3.53 -17.73 -14.56
N GLU A 132 2.35 -17.17 -14.81
CA GLU A 132 1.92 -15.93 -14.17
C GLU A 132 1.97 -16.11 -12.65
N ASP A 133 2.64 -15.18 -11.96
CA ASP A 133 2.86 -15.25 -10.51
C ASP A 133 3.65 -16.48 -10.00
N GLY A 134 4.44 -17.16 -10.83
CA GLY A 134 5.16 -18.37 -10.45
C GLY A 134 6.02 -18.21 -9.20
N VAL A 135 6.74 -17.09 -9.06
CA VAL A 135 7.55 -16.78 -7.87
C VAL A 135 6.67 -16.55 -6.62
N ASN A 136 5.52 -15.88 -6.74
CA ASN A 136 4.63 -15.67 -5.60
C ASN A 136 3.97 -17.00 -5.17
N LYS A 137 3.56 -17.83 -6.12
CA LYS A 137 3.08 -19.19 -5.84
C LYS A 137 4.14 -20.06 -5.15
N LEU A 138 5.41 -19.90 -5.53
CA LEU A 138 6.53 -20.57 -4.87
C LEU A 138 6.67 -20.11 -3.41
N LYS A 139 6.63 -18.79 -3.13
CA LYS A 139 6.69 -18.25 -1.76
C LYS A 139 5.56 -18.80 -0.88
N GLU A 140 4.32 -18.80 -1.39
CA GLU A 140 3.17 -19.34 -0.66
C GLU A 140 3.31 -20.84 -0.41
N SER A 141 3.80 -21.60 -1.39
CA SER A 141 4.05 -23.04 -1.24
C SER A 141 5.13 -23.32 -0.20
N LEU A 142 6.21 -22.55 -0.19
CA LEU A 142 7.29 -22.65 0.80
C LEU A 142 6.79 -22.34 2.22
N LYS A 143 6.06 -21.24 2.37
CA LYS A 143 5.44 -20.86 3.65
C LYS A 143 4.54 -21.97 4.18
N LYS A 144 3.65 -22.47 3.33
CA LYS A 144 2.72 -23.54 3.68
C LYS A 144 3.46 -24.80 4.12
N GLN A 145 4.42 -25.28 3.33
CA GLN A 145 5.19 -26.49 3.62
C GLN A 145 5.95 -26.38 4.94
N ILE A 146 6.65 -25.26 5.17
CA ILE A 146 7.40 -25.03 6.42
C ILE A 146 6.47 -25.06 7.64
N ASN A 147 5.31 -24.43 7.57
CA ASN A 147 4.35 -24.37 8.67
C ASN A 147 3.68 -25.74 8.92
N GLU A 148 3.39 -26.50 7.86
CA GLU A 148 2.84 -27.85 7.96
C GLU A 148 3.84 -28.79 8.61
N ASP A 149 5.08 -28.80 8.17
CA ASP A 149 6.12 -29.69 8.70
C ASP A 149 6.50 -29.32 10.14
N TYR A 150 6.44 -28.04 10.49
CA TYR A 150 6.66 -27.57 11.85
C TYR A 150 5.44 -27.83 12.76
N GLY A 151 4.25 -27.95 12.21
CA GLY A 151 3.00 -28.21 12.96
C GLY A 151 2.32 -26.97 13.54
N SER A 152 2.82 -25.77 13.21
CA SER A 152 2.20 -24.48 13.58
C SER A 152 2.73 -23.33 12.72
N GLU A 153 2.17 -22.11 12.87
CA GLU A 153 2.66 -20.93 12.14
C GLU A 153 4.04 -20.49 12.63
N LEU A 154 5.09 -20.95 11.97
CA LEU A 154 6.48 -20.54 12.19
C LEU A 154 6.83 -19.38 11.25
N ALA A 155 6.50 -19.49 9.97
CA ALA A 155 6.73 -18.49 8.93
C ALA A 155 5.42 -17.80 8.57
N ARG A 156 5.37 -16.48 8.74
CA ARG A 156 4.27 -15.64 8.31
C ARG A 156 4.37 -15.28 6.82
N GLU A 157 5.60 -15.08 6.34
CA GLU A 157 5.90 -14.83 4.94
C GLU A 157 7.29 -15.37 4.59
N VAL A 158 7.51 -15.67 3.30
CA VAL A 158 8.82 -16.03 2.75
C VAL A 158 9.26 -14.94 1.80
N PHE A 159 10.45 -14.39 2.02
CA PHE A 159 11.10 -13.47 1.12
C PHE A 159 12.18 -14.18 0.32
N ILE A 160 12.10 -14.13 -1.00
CA ILE A 160 13.16 -14.60 -1.89
C ILE A 160 14.00 -13.37 -2.25
N THR A 161 15.27 -13.39 -1.90
CA THR A 161 16.22 -12.29 -2.10
C THR A 161 17.10 -12.48 -3.32
N ASN A 162 17.30 -13.74 -3.73
CA ASN A 162 17.99 -14.10 -4.96
C ASN A 162 17.42 -15.41 -5.52
N LEU A 163 17.28 -15.50 -6.85
CA LEU A 163 16.79 -16.70 -7.53
C LEU A 163 17.42 -16.82 -8.91
N VAL A 164 18.08 -17.93 -9.15
CA VAL A 164 18.65 -18.31 -10.44
C VAL A 164 18.30 -19.76 -10.74
N ILE A 165 17.82 -20.04 -11.94
CA ILE A 165 17.54 -21.40 -12.41
C ILE A 165 18.37 -21.66 -13.69
N GLN A 166 19.07 -22.73 -13.77
CA GLN A 166 19.92 -23.14 -14.87
C GLN A 166 19.73 -24.62 -15.22
#